data_45d50adbcf15746e92c9594095646df8
#
_entry.id   45d50adbcf15746e92c9594095646df8
#
_cell.length_a   1.000
_cell.length_b   1.000
_cell.length_c   1.000
_cell.angle_alpha   90.00
_cell.angle_beta   90.00
_cell.angle_gamma   90.00
#
_symmetry.space_group_name_H-M   'P 1'
#
loop_
_entity.id
_entity.type
_entity.pdbx_description
1 polymer ?
#
loop_
_entity_poly.entity_id
_entity_poly.type
_entity_poly.pdbx_seq_one_letter_code
_entity_poly.pdbx_strand_id
1 'polypeptide(L)'
;YGVDKGRITKEDMCRVLSENPAKLYGLYPRKGVIAPGSDADLVIMRTGVEDVITAKDQVQNVDYAPFEGTKVTGRVESVFLRGLQAVKDGKVVEEKKGEFLKRGKYAL
;
A
#
# COMPACT_ATOMS: atom_id res chain seq x y z
N TYR A 1 1.94 3.34 12.87
CA TYR A 1 2.16 2.97 14.29
C TYR A 1 3.50 2.24 14.47
N GLY A 2 3.76 1.15 13.71
CA GLY A 2 4.99 0.36 13.87
C GLY A 2 6.28 1.17 13.64
N VAL A 3 6.32 1.93 12.55
CA VAL A 3 7.45 2.82 12.21
C VAL A 3 7.54 3.99 13.18
N ASP A 4 6.40 4.64 13.46
CA ASP A 4 6.34 5.77 14.38
C ASP A 4 6.81 5.43 15.81
N LYS A 5 6.52 4.23 16.28
CA LYS A 5 6.95 3.73 17.58
C LYS A 5 8.33 3.06 17.58
N GLY A 6 9.05 3.14 16.45
CA GLY A 6 10.40 2.57 16.33
C GLY A 6 10.47 1.03 16.43
N ARG A 7 9.35 0.34 16.20
CA ARG A 7 9.29 -1.13 16.23
C ARG A 7 9.82 -1.79 14.97
N ILE A 8 9.66 -1.12 13.84
CA ILE A 8 10.16 -1.50 12.53
C ILE A 8 10.66 -0.27 11.78
N THR A 9 11.54 -0.45 10.82
CA THR A 9 11.98 0.62 9.91
C THR A 9 10.99 0.81 8.75
N LYS A 10 11.14 1.87 7.97
CA LYS A 10 10.37 2.07 6.73
C LYS A 10 10.70 0.98 5.71
N GLU A 11 11.96 0.57 5.64
CA GLU A 11 12.45 -0.51 4.80
C GLU A 11 11.84 -1.86 5.21
N ASP A 12 11.75 -2.15 6.50
CA ASP A 12 11.05 -3.33 7.01
C ASP A 12 9.57 -3.33 6.62
N MET A 13 8.91 -2.19 6.71
CA MET A 13 7.52 -2.04 6.29
C MET A 13 7.35 -2.36 4.81
N CYS A 14 8.20 -1.80 3.93
CA CYS A 14 8.17 -2.08 2.50
C CYS A 14 8.44 -3.56 2.21
N ARG A 15 9.43 -4.16 2.88
CA ARG A 15 9.78 -5.56 2.72
C ARG A 15 8.63 -6.49 3.12
N VAL A 16 8.00 -6.24 4.27
CA VAL A 16 6.92 -7.09 4.79
C VAL A 16 5.61 -6.93 4.03
N LEU A 17 5.28 -5.71 3.60
CA LEU A 17 3.99 -5.42 2.96
C LEU A 17 4.01 -5.55 1.43
N SER A 18 5.18 -5.53 0.81
CA SER A 18 5.30 -5.50 -0.65
C SER A 18 6.25 -6.57 -1.20
N GLU A 19 7.52 -6.52 -0.87
CA GLU A 19 8.54 -7.39 -1.46
C GLU A 19 8.33 -8.86 -1.12
N ASN A 20 8.22 -9.20 0.17
CA ASN A 20 8.04 -10.57 0.63
C ASN A 20 6.73 -11.21 0.13
N PRO A 21 5.56 -10.53 0.19
CA PRO A 21 4.35 -11.04 -0.44
C PRO A 21 4.50 -11.29 -1.94
N ALA A 22 5.15 -10.39 -2.68
CA ALA A 22 5.39 -10.58 -4.11
C ALA A 22 6.26 -11.81 -4.39
N LYS A 23 7.30 -12.03 -3.60
CA LYS A 23 8.16 -13.23 -3.69
C LYS A 23 7.39 -14.50 -3.33
N LEU A 24 6.66 -14.48 -2.20
CA LEU A 24 5.89 -15.62 -1.70
C LEU A 24 4.83 -16.08 -2.70
N TYR A 25 4.13 -15.12 -3.32
CA TYR A 25 3.07 -15.43 -4.28
C TYR A 25 3.55 -15.55 -5.74
N GLY A 26 4.85 -15.52 -5.98
CA GLY A 26 5.42 -15.69 -7.33
C GLY A 26 5.11 -14.55 -8.31
N LEU A 27 5.02 -13.34 -7.79
CA LEU A 27 4.77 -12.11 -8.58
C LEU A 27 6.04 -11.25 -8.74
N TYR A 28 7.09 -11.56 -7.96
CA TYR A 28 8.37 -10.87 -8.04
C TYR A 28 9.15 -11.32 -9.30
N PRO A 29 9.88 -10.43 -10.00
CA PRO A 29 10.07 -8.99 -9.77
C PRO A 29 9.05 -8.09 -10.49
N ARG A 30 8.01 -8.66 -11.09
CA ARG A 30 6.95 -7.85 -11.74
C ARG A 30 6.27 -6.91 -10.74
N LYS A 31 6.06 -7.40 -9.51
CA LYS A 31 5.55 -6.65 -8.35
C LYS A 31 6.56 -6.69 -7.20
N GLY A 32 6.42 -5.81 -6.22
CA GLY A 32 7.19 -5.83 -4.99
C GLY A 32 8.56 -5.15 -5.06
N VAL A 33 8.89 -4.49 -6.15
CA VAL A 33 10.14 -3.74 -6.33
C VAL A 33 9.92 -2.55 -7.25
N ILE A 34 10.66 -1.48 -7.01
CA ILE A 34 10.73 -0.32 -7.90
C ILE A 34 11.99 -0.48 -8.76
N ALA A 35 11.82 -1.03 -9.95
CA ALA A 35 12.93 -1.30 -10.87
C ALA A 35 12.45 -1.20 -12.33
N PRO A 36 13.34 -0.90 -13.28
CA PRO A 36 13.01 -0.96 -14.69
C PRO A 36 12.46 -2.33 -15.09
N GLY A 37 11.33 -2.34 -15.80
CA GLY A 37 10.63 -3.57 -16.22
C GLY A 37 9.59 -4.11 -15.22
N SER A 38 9.55 -3.56 -14.00
CA SER A 38 8.48 -3.87 -13.04
C SER A 38 7.25 -3.00 -13.29
N ASP A 39 6.09 -3.49 -12.90
CA ASP A 39 4.87 -2.69 -12.97
C ASP A 39 4.97 -1.48 -12.02
N ALA A 40 4.55 -0.32 -12.49
CA ALA A 40 4.55 0.91 -11.70
C ALA A 40 3.34 0.93 -10.74
N ASP A 41 3.32 -0.02 -9.79
CA ASP A 41 2.38 -0.06 -8.67
C ASP A 41 3.05 0.64 -7.48
N LEU A 42 2.68 1.87 -7.25
CA LEU A 42 3.36 2.76 -6.30
C LEU A 42 2.38 3.31 -5.29
N VAL A 43 2.80 3.35 -4.05
CA VAL A 43 2.10 4.06 -2.97
C VAL A 43 2.99 5.19 -2.47
N ILE A 44 2.50 6.41 -2.59
CA ILE A 44 3.17 7.60 -2.04
C ILE A 44 2.50 7.92 -0.72
N MET A 45 3.28 7.88 0.34
CA MET A 45 2.83 8.20 1.70
C MET A 45 3.43 9.52 2.16
N ARG A 46 2.61 10.36 2.76
CA ARG A 46 3.06 11.54 3.49
C ARG A 46 3.32 11.14 4.94
N THR A 47 4.49 11.45 5.45
CA THR A 47 4.90 11.22 6.84
C THR A 47 4.93 12.53 7.63
N GLY A 48 4.86 12.43 8.96
CA GLY A 48 4.88 13.63 9.83
C GLY A 48 3.57 14.42 9.83
N VAL A 49 2.49 13.83 9.37
CA VAL A 49 1.14 14.43 9.37
C VAL A 49 0.28 13.64 10.34
N GLU A 50 -0.23 14.31 11.38
CA GLU A 50 -1.18 13.67 12.30
C GLU A 50 -2.51 13.41 11.61
N ASP A 51 -3.03 12.20 11.79
CA ASP A 51 -4.32 11.76 11.29
C ASP A 51 -4.95 10.78 12.28
N VAL A 52 -6.26 10.53 12.15
CA VAL A 52 -7.01 9.60 12.98
C VAL A 52 -7.76 8.64 12.08
N ILE A 53 -7.61 7.35 12.32
CA ILE A 53 -8.33 6.33 11.56
C ILE A 53 -9.81 6.37 11.97
N THR A 54 -10.70 6.53 10.98
CA THR A 54 -12.15 6.46 11.17
C THR A 54 -12.79 5.56 10.12
N ALA A 55 -13.83 4.83 10.49
CA ALA A 55 -14.57 3.99 9.54
C ALA A 55 -15.17 4.81 8.39
N LYS A 56 -15.56 6.05 8.68
CA LYS A 56 -16.16 6.98 7.71
C LYS A 56 -15.21 7.33 6.55
N ASP A 57 -13.91 7.38 6.83
CA ASP A 57 -12.89 7.76 5.83
C ASP A 57 -12.31 6.55 5.09
N GLN A 58 -12.74 5.33 5.46
CA GLN A 58 -12.33 4.10 4.79
C GLN A 58 -13.17 3.85 3.53
N VAL A 59 -12.53 3.29 2.50
CA VAL A 59 -13.19 2.91 1.24
C VAL A 59 -13.80 1.49 1.28
N GLN A 60 -13.82 0.87 2.44
CA GLN A 60 -14.41 -0.46 2.64
C GLN A 60 -15.94 -0.37 2.80
N ASN A 61 -16.66 -1.43 2.43
CA ASN A 61 -18.12 -1.51 2.48
C ASN A 61 -18.65 -1.99 3.85
N VAL A 62 -18.07 -1.50 4.94
CA VAL A 62 -18.48 -1.78 6.31
C VAL A 62 -18.51 -0.49 7.12
N ASP A 63 -19.30 -0.46 8.17
CA ASP A 63 -19.53 0.72 9.02
C ASP A 63 -18.65 0.77 10.27
N TYR A 64 -17.66 -0.09 10.37
CA TYR A 64 -16.71 -0.12 11.48
C TYR A 64 -15.25 -0.23 11.00
N ALA A 65 -14.33 0.23 11.82
CA ALA A 65 -12.89 0.03 11.64
C ALA A 65 -12.29 -0.56 12.93
N PRO A 66 -11.55 -1.69 12.85
CA PRO A 66 -10.88 -2.26 14.03
C PRO A 66 -9.93 -1.30 14.74
N PHE A 67 -9.45 -0.31 14.01
CA PHE A 67 -8.50 0.72 14.47
C PHE A 67 -9.14 2.08 14.66
N GLU A 68 -10.47 2.14 14.78
CA GLU A 68 -11.23 3.38 15.02
C GLU A 68 -10.59 4.22 16.13
N GLY A 69 -10.39 5.51 15.87
CA GLY A 69 -9.80 6.45 16.83
C GLY A 69 -8.29 6.34 17.01
N THR A 70 -7.61 5.42 16.30
CA THR A 70 -6.14 5.31 16.39
C THR A 70 -5.48 6.51 15.73
N LYS A 71 -4.64 7.21 16.49
CA LYS A 71 -3.80 8.29 15.96
C LYS A 71 -2.63 7.72 15.19
N VAL A 72 -2.39 8.26 14.01
CA VAL A 72 -1.29 7.91 13.12
C VAL A 72 -0.53 9.16 12.68
N THR A 73 0.71 9.01 12.27
CA THR A 73 1.58 10.12 11.84
C THR A 73 1.91 10.06 10.36
N GLY A 74 1.05 9.43 9.59
CA GLY A 74 1.20 9.34 8.13
C GLY A 74 -0.09 8.93 7.45
N ARG A 75 -0.20 9.30 6.19
CA ARG A 75 -1.35 8.95 5.35
C ARG A 75 -0.91 8.63 3.92
N VAL A 76 -1.73 7.85 3.23
CA VAL A 76 -1.58 7.64 1.79
C VAL A 76 -1.97 8.93 1.06
N GLU A 77 -1.06 9.43 0.22
CA GLU A 77 -1.29 10.62 -0.61
C GLU A 77 -1.73 10.22 -2.01
N SER A 78 -0.97 9.32 -2.66
CA SER A 78 -1.25 8.86 -4.00
C SER A 78 -1.01 7.37 -4.15
N VAL A 79 -1.81 6.73 -4.99
CA VAL A 79 -1.61 5.34 -5.39
C VAL A 79 -1.63 5.26 -6.92
N PHE A 80 -0.66 4.56 -7.47
CA PHE A 80 -0.58 4.26 -8.90
C PHE A 80 -0.70 2.74 -9.10
N LEU A 81 -1.47 2.36 -10.08
CA LEU A 81 -1.63 0.99 -10.54
C LEU A 81 -1.17 0.91 -12.00
N ARG A 82 -0.07 0.24 -12.24
CA ARG A 82 0.59 0.15 -13.57
C ARG A 82 0.76 1.53 -14.23
N GLY A 83 1.16 2.54 -13.43
CA GLY A 83 1.37 3.91 -13.89
C GLY A 83 0.11 4.79 -13.97
N LEU A 84 -1.10 4.22 -13.79
CA LEU A 84 -2.34 4.98 -13.72
C LEU A 84 -2.61 5.42 -12.28
N GLN A 85 -2.83 6.71 -12.06
CA GLN A 85 -3.14 7.23 -10.73
C GLN A 85 -4.56 6.82 -10.31
N ALA A 86 -4.66 5.92 -9.35
CA ALA A 86 -5.93 5.44 -8.81
C ALA A 86 -6.40 6.23 -7.59
N VAL A 87 -5.45 6.79 -6.82
CA VAL A 87 -5.74 7.63 -5.65
C VAL A 87 -4.93 8.92 -5.77
N LYS A 88 -5.60 10.05 -5.52
CA LYS A 88 -5.00 11.38 -5.44
C LYS A 88 -5.50 12.10 -4.19
N ASP A 89 -4.57 12.66 -3.41
CA ASP A 89 -4.87 13.35 -2.14
C ASP A 89 -5.77 12.52 -1.20
N GLY A 90 -5.51 11.20 -1.13
CA GLY A 90 -6.27 10.26 -0.33
C GLY A 90 -7.65 9.90 -0.87
N LYS A 91 -8.04 10.39 -2.04
CA LYS A 91 -9.34 10.12 -2.67
C LYS A 91 -9.20 9.22 -3.89
N VAL A 92 -10.09 8.25 -4.03
CA VAL A 92 -10.16 7.39 -5.22
C VAL A 92 -10.58 8.24 -6.42
N VAL A 93 -9.80 8.22 -7.49
CA VAL A 93 -10.04 8.97 -8.75
C VAL A 93 -10.23 8.04 -9.95
N GLU A 94 -9.77 6.78 -9.86
CA GLU A 94 -9.95 5.74 -10.88
C GLU A 94 -10.29 4.41 -10.23
N GLU A 95 -11.26 3.71 -10.79
CA GLU A 95 -11.74 2.42 -10.28
C GLU A 95 -11.72 1.33 -11.35
N LYS A 96 -11.82 0.08 -10.92
CA LYS A 96 -12.02 -1.11 -11.78
C LYS A 96 -10.95 -1.32 -12.85
N LYS A 97 -9.68 -0.99 -12.52
CA LYS A 97 -8.50 -1.17 -13.37
C LYS A 97 -7.67 -2.41 -13.01
N GLY A 98 -8.20 -3.27 -12.15
CA GLY A 98 -7.57 -4.53 -11.77
C GLY A 98 -7.45 -5.49 -12.95
N GLU A 99 -6.36 -6.25 -13.01
CA GLU A 99 -6.12 -7.31 -13.98
C GLU A 99 -5.68 -8.57 -13.26
N PHE A 100 -6.11 -9.73 -13.77
CA PHE A 100 -5.61 -11.00 -13.25
C PHE A 100 -4.13 -11.18 -13.59
N LEU A 101 -3.35 -11.57 -12.56
CA LEU A 101 -1.92 -11.85 -12.72
C LEU A 101 -1.67 -13.35 -12.54
N LYS A 102 -1.13 -13.98 -13.59
CA LYS A 102 -0.64 -15.35 -13.48
C LYS A 102 0.65 -15.35 -12.64
N ARG A 103 0.65 -16.10 -11.57
CA ARG A 103 1.82 -16.24 -10.70
C ARG A 103 2.88 -17.16 -11.33
N GLY A 104 4.14 -16.90 -11.03
CA GLY A 104 5.27 -17.79 -11.26
C GLY A 104 5.60 -18.65 -10.04
N LYS A 105 6.86 -19.14 -9.97
CA LYS A 105 7.39 -19.80 -8.78
C LYS A 105 7.58 -18.79 -7.65
N TYR A 106 7.41 -19.23 -6.41
CA TYR A 106 7.78 -18.43 -5.25
C TYR A 106 9.31 -18.24 -5.19
N ALA A 107 9.75 -17.16 -4.56
CA ALA A 107 11.15 -16.76 -4.50
C ALA A 107 11.47 -16.18 -3.10
N LEU A 108 11.33 -17.01 -2.06
CA LEU A 108 11.78 -16.69 -0.71
C LEU A 108 13.16 -17.25 -0.44
#